data_a1c1858c1433b89029b7ff0c85ebe224
#
_entry.id   a1c1858c1433b89029b7ff0c85ebe224
#
_cell.length_a   1.000
_cell.length_b   1.000
_cell.length_c   1.000
_cell.angle_alpha   90.00
_cell.angle_beta   90.00
_cell.angle_gamma   90.00
#
_symmetry.space_group_name_H-M   'P 1'
#
loop_
_entity.id
_entity.type
_entity.pdbx_description
1 polymer ?
#
loop_
_entity_poly.entity_id
_entity_poly.type
_entity_poly.pdbx_seq_one_letter_code
_entity_poly.pdbx_strand_id
1 'polypeptide(L)'
;MTTTSTDGRAMAGLAALLADTTRASFCLALLDGRAWTAGELARAAGVAPSTASDHLTRLVRGGLLVEERQGRHRYVRLANPAVAQLIEDLAGHAPARSSMSWA
;
A
#
# COMPACT_ATOMS: atom_id res chain seq x y z
N MET A 1 29.72 -8.18 6.50
CA MET A 1 29.27 -8.04 6.13
C MET A 1 28.31 -7.51 5.85
N THR A 2 27.84 -7.23 5.45
CA THR A 2 27.05 -6.60 5.29
C THR A 2 25.93 -6.80 5.34
N THR A 3 25.41 -6.57 5.83
CA THR A 3 24.25 -6.71 6.17
C THR A 3 23.25 -6.07 5.49
N THR A 4 23.46 -5.22 4.75
CA THR A 4 22.44 -4.59 4.03
C THR A 4 22.17 -5.27 2.75
N SER A 5 22.73 -6.39 2.56
CA SER A 5 22.51 -7.02 1.32
C SER A 5 21.07 -7.42 1.23
N THR A 6 20.49 -7.18 0.10
CA THR A 6 19.13 -7.51 -0.18
C THR A 6 19.11 -8.78 -1.01
N ASP A 7 18.38 -9.76 -0.58
CA ASP A 7 18.27 -10.95 -1.38
C ASP A 7 16.95 -10.97 -2.14
N GLY A 8 16.85 -11.87 -3.10
CA GLY A 8 15.67 -11.95 -3.95
C GLY A 8 14.41 -12.27 -3.18
N ARG A 9 14.53 -13.07 -2.13
CA ARG A 9 13.36 -13.43 -1.33
C ARG A 9 12.78 -12.23 -0.62
N ALA A 10 13.64 -11.41 -0.02
CA ALA A 10 13.18 -10.21 0.68
C ALA A 10 12.54 -9.23 -0.30
N MET A 11 13.16 -9.04 -1.45
CA MET A 11 12.61 -8.15 -2.46
C MET A 11 11.26 -8.67 -2.96
N ALA A 12 11.16 -9.97 -3.21
CA ALA A 12 9.90 -10.55 -3.69
C ALA A 12 8.80 -10.42 -2.66
N GLY A 13 9.14 -10.57 -1.38
CA GLY A 13 8.15 -10.38 -0.31
C GLY A 13 7.58 -8.99 -0.27
N LEU A 14 8.45 -8.00 -0.41
CA LEU A 14 8.00 -6.61 -0.45
C LEU A 14 7.15 -6.36 -1.70
N ALA A 15 7.62 -6.82 -2.85
CA ALA A 15 6.88 -6.62 -4.09
C ALA A 15 5.51 -7.29 -4.05
N ALA A 16 5.42 -8.45 -3.40
CA ALA A 16 4.16 -9.18 -3.31
C ALA A 16 3.09 -8.38 -2.55
N LEU A 17 3.51 -7.55 -1.60
CA LEU A 17 2.55 -6.70 -0.89
C LEU A 17 1.86 -5.72 -1.84
N LEU A 18 2.53 -5.31 -2.88
CA LEU A 18 2.01 -4.34 -3.83
C LEU A 18 1.49 -4.98 -5.11
N ALA A 19 1.58 -6.29 -5.23
CA ALA A 19 1.19 -6.99 -6.45
C ALA A 19 -0.29 -7.35 -6.48
N ASP A 20 -1.08 -6.69 -5.66
CA ASP A 20 -2.53 -6.83 -5.63
C ASP A 20 -3.15 -5.47 -5.89
N THR A 21 -4.12 -5.42 -6.78
CA THR A 21 -4.72 -4.14 -7.18
C THR A 21 -5.29 -3.35 -6.01
N THR A 22 -5.97 -4.03 -5.09
CA THR A 22 -6.56 -3.34 -3.94
C THR A 22 -5.49 -2.75 -3.03
N ARG A 23 -4.45 -3.53 -2.73
CA ARG A 23 -3.38 -3.03 -1.88
C ARG A 23 -2.61 -1.90 -2.54
N ALA A 24 -2.35 -2.01 -3.83
CA ALA A 24 -1.69 -0.93 -4.56
C ALA A 24 -2.54 0.33 -4.53
N SER A 25 -3.85 0.19 -4.71
CA SER A 25 -4.77 1.34 -4.66
C SER A 25 -4.78 2.00 -3.31
N PHE A 26 -4.74 1.21 -2.24
CA PHE A 26 -4.66 1.77 -0.89
C PHE A 26 -3.41 2.61 -0.72
N CYS A 27 -2.27 2.09 -1.15
CA CYS A 27 -1.01 2.83 -1.01
C CYS A 27 -1.02 4.11 -1.83
N LEU A 28 -1.61 4.08 -3.01
CA LEU A 28 -1.72 5.30 -3.83
C LEU A 28 -2.60 6.35 -3.15
N ALA A 29 -3.72 5.92 -2.59
CA ALA A 29 -4.60 6.85 -1.88
C ALA A 29 -3.89 7.52 -0.71
N LEU A 30 -3.05 6.75 -0.02
CA LEU A 30 -2.38 7.24 1.18
C LEU A 30 -1.20 8.17 0.88
N LEU A 31 -0.87 8.36 -0.39
CA LEU A 31 0.17 9.32 -0.76
C LEU A 31 -0.19 10.75 -0.41
N ASP A 32 -1.46 11.03 -0.12
CA ASP A 32 -1.86 12.37 0.27
C ASP A 32 -1.35 12.76 1.67
N GLY A 33 -0.74 11.82 2.38
CA GLY A 33 -0.15 12.08 3.69
C GLY A 33 -1.12 12.03 4.86
N ARG A 34 -2.42 11.84 4.57
CA ARG A 34 -3.41 11.77 5.63
C ARG A 34 -3.56 10.36 6.14
N ALA A 35 -4.08 10.25 7.34
CA ALA A 35 -4.52 8.97 7.85
C ALA A 35 -5.96 8.74 7.38
N TRP A 36 -6.21 7.54 6.87
CA TRP A 36 -7.55 7.17 6.40
C TRP A 36 -8.07 6.05 7.28
N THR A 37 -9.39 6.00 7.43
CA THR A 37 -10.00 4.86 8.11
C THR A 37 -10.09 3.69 7.13
N ALA A 38 -10.14 2.49 7.70
CA ALA A 38 -10.34 1.29 6.91
C ALA A 38 -11.61 1.38 6.07
N GLY A 39 -12.67 1.94 6.65
CA GLY A 39 -13.93 2.09 5.92
C GLY A 39 -13.83 3.03 4.74
N GLU A 40 -13.09 4.13 4.90
CA GLU A 40 -12.87 5.06 3.80
C GLU A 40 -12.13 4.40 2.65
N LEU A 41 -11.09 3.64 2.99
CA LEU A 41 -10.31 2.94 1.97
C LEU A 41 -11.15 1.86 1.27
N ALA A 42 -11.96 1.16 2.04
CA ALA A 42 -12.83 0.13 1.46
C ALA A 42 -13.78 0.75 0.43
N ARG A 43 -14.38 1.88 0.79
CA ARG A 43 -15.29 2.57 -0.13
C ARG A 43 -14.56 3.09 -1.36
N ALA A 44 -13.39 3.66 -1.16
CA ALA A 44 -12.62 4.20 -2.28
C ALA A 44 -12.22 3.12 -3.27
N ALA A 45 -11.91 1.92 -2.78
CA ALA A 45 -11.48 0.81 -3.64
C ALA A 45 -12.66 -0.05 -4.10
N GLY A 46 -13.85 0.19 -3.57
CA GLY A 46 -15.01 -0.61 -3.96
C GLY A 46 -14.97 -2.03 -3.46
N VAL A 47 -14.41 -2.26 -2.28
CA VAL A 47 -14.31 -3.61 -1.73
C VAL A 47 -15.06 -3.69 -0.41
N ALA A 48 -15.38 -4.91 0.00
CA ALA A 48 -16.05 -5.14 1.26
C ALA A 48 -15.14 -4.75 2.42
N PRO A 49 -15.72 -4.28 3.56
CA PRO A 49 -14.90 -3.90 4.71
C PRO A 49 -13.99 -5.01 5.21
N SER A 50 -14.46 -6.27 5.21
CA SER A 50 -13.61 -7.36 5.67
C SER A 50 -12.44 -7.61 4.73
N THR A 51 -12.67 -7.48 3.45
CA THR A 51 -11.59 -7.60 2.46
C THR A 51 -10.56 -6.51 2.66
N ALA A 52 -11.03 -5.27 2.84
CA ALA A 52 -10.13 -4.16 3.09
C ALA A 52 -9.31 -4.41 4.35
N SER A 53 -9.94 -4.87 5.41
CA SER A 53 -9.27 -5.11 6.67
C SER A 53 -8.15 -6.13 6.52
N ASP A 54 -8.39 -7.21 5.78
CA ASP A 54 -7.36 -8.22 5.55
C ASP A 54 -6.16 -7.65 4.80
N HIS A 55 -6.44 -6.86 3.76
CA HIS A 55 -5.36 -6.24 2.99
C HIS A 55 -4.56 -5.26 3.83
N LEU A 56 -5.25 -4.47 4.66
CA LEU A 56 -4.56 -3.51 5.53
C LEU A 56 -3.69 -4.21 6.55
N THR A 57 -4.17 -5.32 7.09
CA THR A 57 -3.37 -6.10 8.05
C THR A 57 -2.07 -6.59 7.40
N ARG A 58 -2.16 -7.06 6.16
CA ARG A 58 -0.95 -7.49 5.44
C ARG A 58 0.02 -6.34 5.25
N LEU A 59 -0.49 -5.18 4.86
CA LEU A 59 0.37 -4.02 4.63
C LEU A 59 1.02 -3.52 5.91
N VAL A 60 0.29 -3.55 7.02
CA VAL A 60 0.85 -3.16 8.32
C VAL A 60 1.94 -4.15 8.73
N ARG A 61 1.66 -5.44 8.63
CA ARG A 61 2.64 -6.45 9.00
C ARG A 61 3.87 -6.40 8.14
N GLY A 62 3.70 -6.04 6.89
CA GLY A 62 4.83 -5.92 5.96
C GLY A 62 5.61 -4.63 6.08
N GLY A 63 5.19 -3.73 6.96
CA GLY A 63 5.94 -2.51 7.23
C GLY A 63 5.67 -1.35 6.30
N LEU A 64 4.70 -1.47 5.40
CA LEU A 64 4.37 -0.37 4.49
C LEU A 64 3.41 0.62 5.11
N LEU A 65 2.58 0.18 6.05
CA LEU A 65 1.65 1.05 6.74
C LEU A 65 1.85 0.97 8.23
N VAL A 66 1.48 2.04 8.92
CA VAL A 66 1.32 2.02 10.37
C VAL A 66 -0.14 2.30 10.67
N GLU A 67 -0.60 1.79 11.80
CA GLU A 67 -1.99 1.97 12.17
C GLU A 67 -2.10 2.55 13.56
N GLU A 68 -3.22 3.22 13.77
CA GLU A 68 -3.55 3.79 15.06
C GLU A 68 -5.03 3.61 15.26
N ARG A 69 -5.42 3.12 16.43
CA ARG A 69 -6.83 2.97 16.75
C ARG A 69 -7.28 4.12 17.61
N GLN A 70 -8.43 4.66 17.24
CA GLN A 70 -9.06 5.71 18.02
C GLN A 70 -10.53 5.36 18.15
N GLY A 71 -10.93 4.97 19.35
CA GLY A 71 -12.28 4.49 19.57
C GLY A 71 -12.55 3.25 18.75
N ARG A 72 -13.55 3.33 17.89
CA ARG A 72 -13.90 2.20 17.04
C ARG A 72 -13.18 2.21 15.72
N HIS A 73 -12.44 3.27 15.43
CA HIS A 73 -11.87 3.43 14.12
C HIS A 73 -10.43 3.00 14.06
N ARG A 74 -10.09 2.40 12.95
CA ARG A 74 -8.73 2.00 12.64
C ARG A 74 -8.24 2.95 11.56
N TYR A 75 -7.25 3.76 11.91
CA TYR A 75 -6.64 4.70 10.96
C TYR A 75 -5.32 4.14 10.49
N VAL A 76 -5.03 4.29 9.21
CA VAL A 76 -3.76 3.84 8.64
C VAL A 76 -3.15 4.96 7.81
N ARG A 77 -1.83 4.93 7.72
CA ARG A 77 -1.09 5.85 6.86
C ARG A 77 0.19 5.16 6.43
N LEU A 78 0.84 5.71 5.41
CA LEU A 78 2.14 5.18 4.99
C LEU A 78 3.12 5.30 6.15
N ALA A 79 3.97 4.30 6.30
CA ALA A 79 4.80 4.16 7.48
C ALA A 79 5.81 5.29 7.64
N ASN A 80 6.37 5.76 6.53
CA ASN A 80 7.41 6.79 6.59
C ASN A 80 7.63 7.38 5.20
N PRO A 81 8.42 8.47 5.10
CA PRO A 81 8.68 9.08 3.80
C PRO A 81 9.36 8.17 2.78
N ALA A 82 10.19 7.23 3.24
CA ALA A 82 10.84 6.32 2.30
C ALA A 82 9.83 5.41 1.62
N VAL A 83 8.81 4.97 2.36
CA VAL A 83 7.73 4.18 1.76
C VAL A 83 6.95 5.01 0.76
N ALA A 84 6.64 6.26 1.11
CA ALA A 84 5.95 7.15 0.18
C ALA A 84 6.75 7.31 -1.12
N GLN A 85 8.06 7.48 -1.00
CA GLN A 85 8.90 7.63 -2.17
C GLN A 85 8.89 6.36 -3.03
N LEU A 86 8.94 5.19 -2.38
CA LEU A 86 8.86 3.93 -3.09
C LEU A 86 7.57 3.83 -3.90
N ILE A 87 6.44 4.18 -3.28
CA ILE A 87 5.14 4.11 -3.95
C ILE A 87 5.12 5.09 -5.14
N GLU A 88 5.62 6.31 -4.94
CA GLU A 88 5.67 7.27 -6.02
C GLU A 88 6.53 6.79 -7.18
N ASP A 89 7.68 6.22 -6.86
CA ASP A 89 8.58 5.73 -7.90
C ASP A 89 7.97 4.60 -8.70
N LEU A 90 7.34 3.65 -8.01
CA LEU A 90 6.67 2.56 -8.70
C LEU A 90 5.54 3.08 -9.57
N ALA A 91 4.74 3.99 -9.05
CA ALA A 91 3.64 4.56 -9.83
C ALA A 91 4.15 5.29 -11.07
N GLY A 92 5.30 5.95 -10.93
CA GLY A 92 5.91 6.67 -12.03
C GLY A 92 6.37 5.77 -13.16
N HIS A 93 6.64 4.50 -12.87
CA HIS A 93 7.03 3.54 -13.88
C HIS A 93 5.87 2.73 -14.44
N ALA A 94 4.70 2.81 -13.81
CA ALA A 94 3.54 2.07 -14.28
C ALA A 94 2.98 2.74 -15.53
N PRO A 95 2.44 1.96 -16.47
CA PRO A 95 1.85 2.56 -17.68
C PRO A 95 0.64 3.39 -17.31
N ALA A 96 0.48 4.52 -17.99
CA ALA A 96 -0.70 5.35 -17.80
C ALA A 96 -1.89 4.63 -18.40
N ARG A 97 -2.98 4.56 -17.63
CA ARG A 97 -4.15 3.83 -18.09
C ARG A 97 -4.71 4.32 -19.39
N SER A 98 -4.86 5.63 -19.47
CA SER A 98 -5.57 6.21 -20.58
C SER A 98 -4.80 6.12 -21.88
N SER A 99 -3.50 5.95 -21.81
CA SER A 99 -2.69 5.93 -23.01
C SER A 99 -2.40 4.54 -23.49
N MET A 100 -2.85 3.55 -22.78
CA MET A 100 -2.44 2.20 -23.10
C MET A 100 -3.37 1.57 -24.07
N SER A 101 -2.87 1.40 -25.22
CA SER A 101 -3.59 0.69 -26.24
C SER A 101 -2.64 -0.34 -26.75
N TRP A 102 -2.57 -1.39 -26.04
CA TRP A 102 -1.64 -2.44 -26.39
C TRP A 102 -2.15 -3.35 -27.46
N ALA A 103 -3.28 -3.07 -27.91
CA ALA A 103 -3.93 -3.93 -28.86
C ALA A 103 -3.06 -4.26 -30.03
#